data_12d9372fd865e646434bf57bf82ad0ab
#
_entry.id   12d9372fd865e646434bf57bf82ad0ab
#
_cell.length_a   1.000
_cell.length_b   1.000
_cell.length_c   1.000
_cell.angle_alpha   90.00
_cell.angle_beta   90.00
_cell.angle_gamma   90.00
#
_symmetry.space_group_name_H-M   'P 1'
#
loop_
_entity.id
_entity.type
_entity.pdbx_description
1 polymer ?
#
loop_
_entity_poly.entity_id
_entity_poly.type
_entity_poly.pdbx_seq_one_letter_code
_entity_poly.pdbx_strand_id
1 'polypeptide(L)'
;HFLRMISGDKSVKYTGEFKLGARVNPGYFAQTHSHPEFMGKTLLELLWENYSLQLGPAKSVLRRYEIDQQAEQKFSSLSGGQQARFQVLLLELSGSTMLLLDEPTDNLDLASAESLEHALGRYEGTVVSVTHDRWFTRGFTRYLIFGANGKVYESPEPIFEH
;
A
#
# COMPACT_ATOMS: atom_id res chain seq x y z
N HIS A 1 -3.78 9.25 -12.31
CA HIS A 1 -5.02 10.03 -12.14
C HIS A 1 -6.19 9.19 -11.61
N PHE A 2 -6.37 7.95 -12.11
CA PHE A 2 -7.48 7.09 -11.69
C PHE A 2 -7.48 6.80 -10.18
N LEU A 3 -6.33 6.41 -9.61
CA LEU A 3 -6.21 6.15 -8.18
C LEU A 3 -6.42 7.41 -7.33
N ARG A 4 -5.91 8.54 -7.79
CA ARG A 4 -6.11 9.83 -7.11
C ARG A 4 -7.57 10.23 -7.09
N MET A 5 -8.29 9.98 -8.17
CA MET A 5 -9.73 10.18 -8.24
C MET A 5 -10.46 9.33 -7.19
N ILE A 6 -10.15 8.04 -7.10
CA ILE A 6 -10.75 7.11 -6.12
C ILE A 6 -10.43 7.53 -4.69
N SER A 7 -9.23 8.04 -4.43
CA SER A 7 -8.83 8.51 -3.09
C SER A 7 -9.53 9.80 -2.65
N GLY A 8 -10.29 10.45 -3.55
CA GLY A 8 -11.01 11.67 -3.24
C GLY A 8 -10.21 12.95 -3.50
N ASP A 9 -9.13 12.87 -4.26
CA ASP A 9 -8.32 14.03 -4.64
C ASP A 9 -9.11 14.97 -5.56
N LYS A 10 -9.51 16.10 -5.01
CA LYS A 10 -10.33 17.11 -5.72
C LYS A 10 -9.59 17.82 -6.86
N SER A 11 -8.26 17.67 -6.93
CA SER A 11 -7.47 18.27 -8.00
C SER A 11 -7.61 17.54 -9.34
N VAL A 12 -8.10 16.30 -9.31
CA VAL A 12 -8.29 15.49 -10.51
C VAL A 12 -9.62 15.82 -11.18
N LYS A 13 -9.56 16.26 -12.42
CA LYS A 13 -10.74 16.51 -13.24
C LYS A 13 -11.15 15.22 -13.98
N TYR A 14 -12.42 14.88 -13.92
CA TYR A 14 -12.95 13.71 -14.63
C TYR A 14 -14.38 14.00 -15.12
N THR A 15 -14.82 13.20 -16.07
CA THR A 15 -16.21 13.19 -16.54
C THR A 15 -16.84 11.84 -16.21
N GLY A 16 -18.12 11.84 -15.87
CA GLY A 16 -18.83 10.64 -15.43
C GLY A 16 -19.08 10.61 -13.93
N GLU A 17 -19.59 9.52 -13.46
CA GLU A 17 -19.90 9.31 -12.04
C GLU A 17 -19.15 8.10 -11.50
N PHE A 18 -18.65 8.19 -10.27
CA PHE A 18 -18.21 7.05 -9.52
C PHE A 18 -18.70 7.15 -8.07
N LYS A 19 -18.87 6.00 -7.44
CA LYS A 19 -19.28 5.93 -6.04
C LYS A 19 -18.56 4.78 -5.35
N LEU A 20 -17.96 5.08 -4.23
CA LEU A 20 -17.42 4.06 -3.34
C LEU A 20 -18.55 3.42 -2.54
N GLY A 21 -18.45 2.11 -2.29
CA GLY A 21 -19.37 1.43 -1.38
C GLY A 21 -19.36 2.06 0.00
N ALA A 22 -20.47 1.94 0.74
CA ALA A 22 -20.66 2.62 2.04
C ALA A 22 -19.61 2.20 3.09
N ARG A 23 -19.04 0.99 2.97
CA ARG A 23 -18.03 0.45 3.91
C ARG A 23 -16.61 0.53 3.37
N VAL A 24 -16.40 1.15 2.22
CA VAL A 24 -15.09 1.28 1.60
C VAL A 24 -14.38 2.51 2.14
N ASN A 25 -13.24 2.31 2.75
CA ASN A 25 -12.36 3.37 3.24
C ASN A 25 -11.00 3.23 2.53
N PRO A 26 -10.74 4.02 1.48
CA PRO A 26 -9.50 3.90 0.72
C PRO A 26 -8.31 4.48 1.47
N GLY A 27 -7.20 3.75 1.48
CA GLY A 27 -5.91 4.19 1.97
C GLY A 27 -4.91 4.28 0.82
N TYR A 28 -4.27 5.43 0.66
CA TYR A 28 -3.28 5.63 -0.40
C TYR A 28 -1.87 5.31 0.11
N PHE A 29 -1.23 4.37 -0.55
CA PHE A 29 0.16 4.02 -0.28
C PHE A 29 1.07 4.93 -1.11
N ALA A 30 1.71 5.87 -0.45
CA ALA A 30 2.65 6.79 -1.09
C ALA A 30 4.05 6.20 -1.06
N GLN A 31 4.69 6.15 -2.21
CA GLN A 31 6.09 5.74 -2.36
C GLN A 31 7.09 6.83 -1.98
N THR A 32 6.66 7.88 -1.34
CA THR A 32 7.59 8.91 -0.92
C THR A 32 8.51 8.36 0.17
N HIS A 33 9.79 8.33 -0.11
CA HIS A 33 10.83 7.94 0.85
C HIS A 33 10.99 8.94 2.00
N SER A 34 10.22 10.01 1.97
CA SER A 34 10.24 11.06 2.97
C SER A 34 9.00 10.96 3.85
N HIS A 35 9.20 10.50 5.07
CA HIS A 35 8.20 10.50 6.13
C HIS A 35 8.72 11.34 7.29
N PRO A 36 8.69 12.70 7.17
CA PRO A 36 9.20 13.56 8.23
C PRO A 36 8.49 13.33 9.57
N GLU A 37 7.23 12.89 9.54
CA GLU A 37 6.46 12.53 10.72
C GLU A 37 7.00 11.31 11.47
N PHE A 38 7.80 10.47 10.81
CA PHE A 38 8.41 9.28 11.42
C PHE A 38 9.85 9.52 11.88
N MET A 39 10.38 10.70 11.64
CA MET A 39 11.79 10.99 11.87
C MET A 39 12.15 10.89 13.35
N GLY A 40 13.21 10.11 13.64
CA GLY A 40 13.72 9.93 14.98
C GLY A 40 12.89 9.04 15.89
N LYS A 41 11.82 8.42 15.37
CA LYS A 41 10.91 7.59 16.17
C LYS A 41 11.06 6.11 15.88
N THR A 42 10.94 5.28 16.93
CA THR A 42 10.88 3.83 16.81
C THR A 42 9.49 3.39 16.37
N LEU A 43 9.38 2.14 15.90
CA LEU A 43 8.07 1.59 15.52
C LEU A 43 7.11 1.55 16.71
N LEU A 44 7.59 1.20 17.90
CA LEU A 44 6.77 1.20 19.11
C LEU A 44 6.28 2.59 19.47
N GLU A 45 7.13 3.61 19.36
CA GLU A 45 6.74 5.00 19.62
C GLU A 45 5.66 5.46 18.65
N LEU A 46 5.81 5.16 17.37
CA LEU A 46 4.81 5.51 16.35
C LEU A 46 3.47 4.83 16.59
N LEU A 47 3.48 3.55 16.97
CA LEU A 47 2.25 2.82 17.26
C LEU A 47 1.57 3.33 18.54
N TRP A 48 2.35 3.74 19.53
CA TRP A 48 1.81 4.34 20.74
C TRP A 48 1.20 5.71 20.48
N GLU A 49 1.92 6.59 19.80
CA GLU A 49 1.48 7.96 19.57
C GLU A 49 0.25 8.06 18.66
N ASN A 50 0.17 7.22 17.63
CA ASN A 50 -0.88 7.31 16.61
C ASN A 50 -2.09 6.42 16.93
N TYR A 51 -1.88 5.28 17.59
CA TYR A 51 -2.92 4.26 17.79
C TYR A 51 -3.07 3.80 19.24
N SER A 52 -2.32 4.40 20.15
CA SER A 52 -2.35 4.07 21.59
C SER A 52 -2.11 2.59 21.88
N LEU A 53 -1.32 1.91 21.03
CA LEU A 53 -0.99 0.51 21.23
C LEU A 53 0.11 0.34 22.27
N GLN A 54 -0.16 -0.42 23.31
CA GLN A 54 0.82 -0.82 24.31
C GLN A 54 1.73 -1.92 23.75
N LEU A 55 2.78 -2.26 24.48
CA LEU A 55 3.84 -3.16 24.03
C LEU A 55 3.33 -4.52 23.50
N GLY A 56 2.41 -5.17 24.22
CA GLY A 56 1.86 -6.46 23.81
C GLY A 56 1.10 -6.40 22.48
N PRO A 57 0.03 -5.58 22.40
CA PRO A 57 -0.70 -5.38 21.14
C PRO A 57 0.17 -4.85 20.01
N ALA A 58 1.10 -3.95 20.28
CA ALA A 58 2.01 -3.42 19.26
C ALA A 58 2.89 -4.53 18.67
N LYS A 59 3.48 -5.37 19.52
CA LYS A 59 4.28 -6.51 19.03
C LYS A 59 3.45 -7.53 18.25
N SER A 60 2.19 -7.74 18.64
CA SER A 60 1.29 -8.65 17.91
C SER A 60 1.02 -8.18 16.48
N VAL A 61 0.73 -6.89 16.29
CA VAL A 61 0.49 -6.36 14.93
C VAL A 61 1.78 -6.31 14.10
N LEU A 62 2.91 -6.01 14.72
CA LEU A 62 4.21 -6.06 14.04
C LEU A 62 4.56 -7.48 13.60
N ARG A 63 4.23 -8.49 14.41
CA ARG A 63 4.48 -9.89 14.08
C ARG A 63 3.69 -10.36 12.86
N ARG A 64 2.47 -9.86 12.68
CA ARG A 64 1.66 -10.16 11.49
C ARG A 64 2.38 -9.79 10.20
N TYR A 65 3.16 -8.73 10.21
CA TYR A 65 3.94 -8.25 9.07
C TYR A 65 5.43 -8.62 9.15
N GLU A 66 5.79 -9.50 10.09
CA GLU A 66 7.15 -10.04 10.25
C GLU A 66 8.21 -8.96 10.52
N ILE A 67 7.84 -7.92 11.28
CA ILE A 67 8.73 -6.83 11.69
C ILE A 67 8.75 -6.61 13.20
N ASP A 68 8.36 -7.59 13.98
CA ASP A 68 8.39 -7.52 15.45
C ASP A 68 9.81 -7.43 16.02
N GLN A 69 10.79 -8.01 15.33
CA GLN A 69 12.19 -7.91 15.72
C GLN A 69 12.77 -6.49 15.59
N GLN A 70 12.12 -5.64 14.77
CA GLN A 70 12.50 -4.26 14.54
C GLN A 70 11.70 -3.26 15.39
N ALA A 71 10.95 -3.74 16.37
CA ALA A 71 10.03 -2.91 17.17
C ALA A 71 10.70 -1.69 17.82
N GLU A 72 11.93 -1.85 18.28
CA GLU A 72 12.71 -0.79 18.94
C GLU A 72 13.64 -0.05 18.00
N GLN A 73 13.62 -0.37 16.72
CA GLN A 73 14.39 0.36 15.70
C GLN A 73 13.63 1.58 15.22
N LYS A 74 14.38 2.62 14.86
CA LYS A 74 13.82 3.80 14.21
C LYS A 74 13.38 3.45 12.78
N PHE A 75 12.26 4.02 12.34
CA PHE A 75 11.74 3.81 10.99
C PHE A 75 12.81 4.06 9.92
N SER A 76 13.61 5.12 10.08
CA SER A 76 14.66 5.49 9.13
C SER A 76 15.78 4.43 9.02
N SER A 77 15.96 3.57 10.02
CA SER A 77 16.98 2.50 10.00
C SER A 77 16.49 1.20 9.37
N LEU A 78 15.20 1.10 9.06
CA LEU A 78 14.63 -0.08 8.42
C LEU A 78 15.06 -0.22 6.97
N SER A 79 15.13 -1.46 6.48
CA SER A 79 15.26 -1.72 5.04
C SER A 79 14.03 -1.20 4.27
N GLY A 80 14.16 -1.01 2.96
CA GLY A 80 13.03 -0.58 2.12
C GLY A 80 11.82 -1.51 2.23
N GLY A 81 12.04 -2.82 2.28
CA GLY A 81 10.98 -3.81 2.45
C GLY A 81 10.32 -3.73 3.83
N GLN A 82 11.10 -3.55 4.88
CA GLN A 82 10.57 -3.38 6.24
C GLN A 82 9.75 -2.09 6.36
N GLN A 83 10.23 -1.00 5.77
CA GLN A 83 9.48 0.25 5.71
C GLN A 83 8.14 0.08 4.98
N ALA A 84 8.13 -0.62 3.85
CA ALA A 84 6.92 -0.90 3.10
C ALA A 84 5.91 -1.72 3.92
N ARG A 85 6.37 -2.77 4.61
CA ARG A 85 5.53 -3.58 5.50
C ARG A 85 4.92 -2.76 6.63
N PHE A 86 5.70 -1.88 7.23
CA PHE A 86 5.21 -1.02 8.30
C PHE A 86 4.17 -0.03 7.79
N GLN A 87 4.35 0.53 6.60
CA GLN A 87 3.36 1.42 5.99
C GLN A 87 2.04 0.71 5.70
N VAL A 88 2.07 -0.54 5.20
CA VAL A 88 0.85 -1.34 5.00
C VAL A 88 0.15 -1.57 6.34
N LEU A 89 0.90 -1.89 7.39
CA LEU A 89 0.36 -2.05 8.75
C LEU A 89 -0.34 -0.77 9.23
N LEU A 90 0.28 0.40 9.06
CA LEU A 90 -0.32 1.66 9.48
C LEU A 90 -1.63 1.96 8.75
N LEU A 91 -1.69 1.66 7.46
CA LEU A 91 -2.92 1.83 6.69
C LEU A 91 -4.02 0.89 7.18
N GLU A 92 -3.70 -0.34 7.52
CA GLU A 92 -4.64 -1.28 8.14
C GLU A 92 -5.16 -0.74 9.48
N LEU A 93 -4.28 -0.28 10.35
CA LEU A 93 -4.64 0.27 11.65
C LEU A 93 -5.47 1.56 11.55
N SER A 94 -5.30 2.33 10.50
CA SER A 94 -6.12 3.52 10.24
C SER A 94 -7.55 3.19 9.80
N GLY A 95 -7.89 1.91 9.64
CA GLY A 95 -9.20 1.45 9.23
C GLY A 95 -9.41 1.40 7.72
N SER A 96 -8.33 1.48 6.93
CA SER A 96 -8.44 1.35 5.48
C SER A 96 -8.90 -0.06 5.10
N THR A 97 -9.93 -0.14 4.27
CA THR A 97 -10.48 -1.40 3.75
C THR A 97 -10.11 -1.63 2.29
N MET A 98 -9.54 -0.63 1.65
CA MET A 98 -9.04 -0.68 0.28
C MET A 98 -7.70 0.06 0.22
N LEU A 99 -6.66 -0.59 -0.28
CA LEU A 99 -5.37 0.04 -0.53
C LEU A 99 -5.25 0.45 -2.00
N LEU A 100 -4.81 1.68 -2.22
CA LEU A 100 -4.54 2.23 -3.54
C LEU A 100 -3.03 2.37 -3.71
N LEU A 101 -2.45 1.62 -4.63
CA LEU A 101 -1.02 1.55 -4.87
C LEU A 101 -0.70 2.08 -6.26
N ASP A 102 0.11 3.13 -6.34
CA ASP A 102 0.53 3.73 -7.60
C ASP A 102 2.01 3.44 -7.82
N GLU A 103 2.30 2.56 -8.78
CA GLU A 103 3.66 2.06 -9.10
C GLU A 103 4.45 1.69 -7.83
N PRO A 104 3.91 0.80 -6.97
CA PRO A 104 4.44 0.61 -5.62
C PRO A 104 5.83 -0.04 -5.58
N THR A 105 6.25 -0.70 -6.66
CA THR A 105 7.57 -1.36 -6.74
C THR A 105 8.64 -0.50 -7.42
N ASP A 106 8.28 0.68 -7.93
CA ASP A 106 9.24 1.60 -8.51
C ASP A 106 10.31 2.00 -7.47
N ASN A 107 11.58 1.98 -7.88
CA ASN A 107 12.73 2.28 -7.03
C ASN A 107 12.94 1.31 -5.86
N LEU A 108 12.24 0.19 -5.82
CA LEU A 108 12.52 -0.89 -4.88
C LEU A 108 13.46 -1.91 -5.52
N ASP A 109 14.40 -2.42 -4.73
CA ASP A 109 15.14 -3.62 -5.11
C ASP A 109 14.21 -4.85 -5.08
N LEU A 110 14.68 -5.97 -5.63
CA LEU A 110 13.88 -7.19 -5.72
C LEU A 110 13.41 -7.67 -4.34
N ALA A 111 14.30 -7.67 -3.36
CA ALA A 111 13.98 -8.14 -2.00
C ALA A 111 12.90 -7.26 -1.36
N SER A 112 12.97 -5.94 -1.53
CA SER A 112 11.98 -5.01 -1.01
C SER A 112 10.63 -5.15 -1.72
N ALA A 113 10.64 -5.36 -3.03
CA ALA A 113 9.42 -5.60 -3.80
C ALA A 113 8.73 -6.91 -3.36
N GLU A 114 9.48 -7.98 -3.16
CA GLU A 114 8.96 -9.26 -2.64
C GLU A 114 8.39 -9.10 -1.22
N SER A 115 9.04 -8.31 -0.39
CA SER A 115 8.56 -7.99 0.95
C SER A 115 7.22 -7.25 0.94
N LEU A 116 7.08 -6.29 0.05
CA LEU A 116 5.80 -5.58 -0.13
C LEU A 116 4.71 -6.54 -0.61
N GLU A 117 5.00 -7.36 -1.59
CA GLU A 117 4.07 -8.36 -2.13
C GLU A 117 3.59 -9.32 -1.04
N HIS A 118 4.50 -9.80 -0.20
CA HIS A 118 4.19 -10.65 0.94
C HIS A 118 3.29 -9.95 1.97
N ALA A 119 3.57 -8.70 2.28
CA ALA A 119 2.74 -7.89 3.19
C ALA A 119 1.33 -7.69 2.64
N LEU A 120 1.19 -7.43 1.34
CA LEU A 120 -0.11 -7.29 0.69
C LEU A 120 -0.92 -8.60 0.73
N GLY A 121 -0.24 -9.75 0.67
CA GLY A 121 -0.88 -11.05 0.84
C GLY A 121 -1.46 -11.28 2.25
N ARG A 122 -0.95 -10.59 3.26
CA ARG A 122 -1.46 -10.63 4.65
C ARG A 122 -2.54 -9.59 4.93
N TYR A 123 -2.68 -8.61 4.08
CA TYR A 123 -3.68 -7.58 4.23
C TYR A 123 -5.08 -8.13 3.90
N GLU A 124 -6.01 -7.96 4.83
CA GLU A 124 -7.39 -8.44 4.71
C GLU A 124 -8.31 -7.37 4.13
N GLY A 125 -8.13 -7.03 2.88
CA GLY A 125 -8.95 -6.03 2.21
C GLY A 125 -8.73 -6.08 0.71
N THR A 126 -9.22 -5.07 0.03
CA THR A 126 -9.08 -4.93 -1.41
C THR A 126 -7.81 -4.14 -1.74
N VAL A 127 -7.03 -4.62 -2.69
CA VAL A 127 -5.85 -3.93 -3.19
C VAL A 127 -6.08 -3.56 -4.64
N VAL A 128 -5.99 -2.26 -4.96
CA VAL A 128 -6.04 -1.72 -6.31
C VAL A 128 -4.69 -1.12 -6.62
N SER A 129 -4.03 -1.60 -7.65
CA SER A 129 -2.70 -1.13 -8.02
C SER A 129 -2.63 -0.75 -9.49
N VAL A 130 -1.93 0.35 -9.75
CA VAL A 130 -1.45 0.71 -11.09
C VAL A 130 0.02 0.35 -11.16
N THR A 131 0.39 -0.53 -12.07
CA THR A 131 1.78 -0.98 -12.19
C THR A 131 2.10 -1.47 -13.59
N HIS A 132 3.37 -1.34 -13.99
CA HIS A 132 3.95 -1.98 -15.16
C HIS A 132 4.87 -3.15 -14.80
N ASP A 133 5.02 -3.45 -13.52
CA ASP A 133 5.83 -4.55 -13.02
C ASP A 133 5.12 -5.88 -13.24
N ARG A 134 5.66 -6.67 -14.19
CA ARG A 134 5.09 -7.96 -14.57
C ARG A 134 5.09 -9.00 -13.44
N TRP A 135 6.07 -8.95 -12.58
CA TRP A 135 6.14 -9.84 -11.41
C TRP A 135 5.06 -9.49 -10.39
N PHE A 136 4.95 -8.22 -10.09
CA PHE A 136 3.98 -7.71 -9.12
C PHE A 136 2.54 -8.00 -9.53
N THR A 137 2.23 -7.92 -10.84
CA THR A 137 0.88 -8.17 -11.35
C THR A 137 0.40 -9.61 -11.14
N ARG A 138 1.28 -10.58 -10.99
CA ARG A 138 0.92 -11.99 -10.81
C ARG A 138 0.11 -12.29 -9.55
N GLY A 139 0.22 -11.45 -8.54
CA GLY A 139 -0.50 -11.58 -7.27
C GLY A 139 -1.96 -11.15 -7.31
N PHE A 140 -2.43 -10.60 -8.43
CA PHE A 140 -3.78 -10.05 -8.54
C PHE A 140 -4.74 -11.02 -9.22
N THR A 141 -6.04 -10.87 -8.92
CA THR A 141 -7.10 -11.75 -9.42
C THR A 141 -7.89 -11.17 -10.57
N ARG A 142 -7.87 -9.85 -10.73
CA ARG A 142 -8.58 -9.12 -11.77
C ARG A 142 -7.73 -8.00 -12.32
N TYR A 143 -7.86 -7.74 -13.61
CA TYR A 143 -7.06 -6.75 -14.31
C TYR A 143 -7.94 -5.80 -15.11
N LEU A 144 -7.67 -4.50 -15.00
CA LEU A 144 -8.21 -3.48 -15.88
C LEU A 144 -7.10 -3.03 -16.84
N ILE A 145 -7.37 -3.15 -18.12
CA ILE A 145 -6.42 -2.82 -19.17
C ILE A 145 -6.81 -1.47 -19.77
N PHE A 146 -5.89 -0.52 -19.69
CA PHE A 146 -6.02 0.79 -20.31
C PHE A 146 -5.28 0.76 -21.64
N GLY A 147 -6.04 0.52 -22.71
CA GLY A 147 -5.47 0.41 -24.06
C GLY A 147 -5.01 1.76 -24.62
N ALA A 148 -4.06 1.70 -25.57
CA ALA A 148 -3.56 2.90 -26.27
C ALA A 148 -4.66 3.66 -27.04
N ASN A 149 -5.76 2.99 -27.35
CA ASN A 149 -6.94 3.57 -28.01
C ASN A 149 -7.90 4.31 -27.06
N GLY A 150 -7.53 4.44 -25.78
CA GLY A 150 -8.36 5.08 -24.77
C GLY A 150 -9.50 4.22 -24.22
N LYS A 151 -9.60 2.97 -24.63
CA LYS A 151 -10.61 2.04 -24.11
C LYS A 151 -10.09 1.33 -22.87
N VAL A 152 -11.00 1.07 -21.92
CA VAL A 152 -10.73 0.31 -20.72
C VAL A 152 -11.57 -0.95 -20.74
N TYR A 153 -10.95 -2.09 -20.47
CA TYR A 153 -11.64 -3.38 -20.40
C TYR A 153 -11.08 -4.27 -19.29
N GLU A 154 -11.90 -5.17 -18.79
CA GLU A 154 -11.50 -6.15 -17.79
C GLU A 154 -10.90 -7.39 -18.46
N SER A 155 -9.83 -7.92 -17.88
CA SER A 155 -9.17 -9.14 -18.33
C SER A 155 -8.91 -10.06 -17.15
N PRO A 156 -9.03 -11.40 -17.31
CA PRO A 156 -8.62 -12.35 -16.28
C PRO A 156 -7.10 -12.49 -16.17
N GLU A 157 -6.36 -11.98 -17.14
CA GLU A 157 -4.90 -12.05 -17.21
C GLU A 157 -4.31 -10.68 -17.50
N PRO A 158 -3.12 -10.39 -16.98
CA PRO A 158 -2.44 -9.13 -17.30
C PRO A 158 -1.99 -9.11 -18.75
N ILE A 159 -2.26 -8.02 -19.43
CA ILE A 159 -1.86 -7.80 -20.82
C ILE A 159 -0.86 -6.66 -20.85
N PHE A 160 0.31 -6.90 -21.42
CA PHE A 160 1.35 -5.89 -21.58
C PHE A 160 1.47 -5.56 -23.07
N GLU A 161 1.11 -4.34 -23.43
CA GLU A 161 1.36 -3.83 -24.77
C GLU A 161 2.86 -3.49 -24.90
N HIS A 162 3.45 -3.92 -25.99
CA HIS A 162 4.86 -3.65 -26.33
C HIS A 162 5.01 -2.31 -27.02
#